data_91b0af170cfde3a3a205895f7fa93121
#
_entry.id   91b0af170cfde3a3a205895f7fa93121
#
_cell.length_a   1.000
_cell.length_b   1.000
_cell.length_c   1.000
_cell.angle_alpha   90.00
_cell.angle_beta   90.00
_cell.angle_gamma   90.00
#
_symmetry.space_group_name_H-M   'P 1'
#
loop_
_entity.id
_entity.type
_entity.pdbx_description
1 polymer ?
#
loop_
_entity_poly.entity_id
_entity_poly.type
_entity_poly.pdbx_seq_one_letter_code
_entity_poly.pdbx_strand_id
1 'polypeptide(L)'
;MEYRIWTVKFYKPVPKMYIAYDRMAYLGKKDSALRMASDKNIRSREDSLRLQDGDEGRLLLDKEYRLLEIKVAGAFPIEIARILSELEIYPVSFSKYGNIYKSKMKDCAAGIACQSQQENDYMYEYSMA
;
A
#
# COMPACT_ATOMS: atom_id res chain seq x y z
N MET A 1 -19.51 8.42 10.62
CA MET A 1 -19.91 7.03 10.32
C MET A 1 -20.83 6.91 9.10
N GLU A 2 -21.66 7.91 8.82
CA GLU A 2 -22.65 7.91 7.72
C GLU A 2 -22.03 7.87 6.30
N TYR A 3 -20.94 8.59 6.03
CA TYR A 3 -20.31 8.62 4.70
C TYR A 3 -19.84 7.26 4.19
N ARG A 4 -19.34 6.39 5.06
CA ARG A 4 -18.90 5.03 4.67
C ARG A 4 -20.07 4.16 4.23
N ILE A 5 -21.21 4.27 4.92
CA ILE A 5 -22.44 3.51 4.59
C ILE A 5 -23.01 4.00 3.28
N TRP A 6 -23.00 5.31 3.05
CA TRP A 6 -23.47 5.92 1.80
C TRP A 6 -22.62 5.44 0.60
N THR A 7 -21.28 5.48 0.71
CA THR A 7 -20.37 5.03 -0.34
C THR A 7 -20.63 3.57 -0.71
N VAL A 8 -20.77 2.69 0.27
CA VAL A 8 -21.06 1.26 0.02
C VAL A 8 -22.41 1.07 -0.66
N LYS A 9 -23.44 1.79 -0.24
CA LYS A 9 -24.80 1.69 -0.82
C LYS A 9 -24.86 2.24 -2.24
N PHE A 10 -24.16 3.34 -2.50
CA PHE A 10 -24.21 4.03 -3.79
C PHE A 10 -23.32 3.36 -4.84
N TYR A 11 -22.04 3.14 -4.51
CA TYR A 11 -21.05 2.61 -5.47
C TYR A 11 -20.98 1.09 -5.50
N LYS A 12 -21.56 0.39 -4.51
CA LYS A 12 -21.52 -1.08 -4.39
C LYS A 12 -20.12 -1.65 -4.67
N PRO A 13 -19.08 -1.16 -3.98
CA PRO A 13 -17.72 -1.58 -4.26
C PRO A 13 -17.56 -3.09 -4.08
N VAL A 14 -16.81 -3.71 -4.97
CA VAL A 14 -16.45 -5.13 -4.89
C VAL A 14 -14.97 -5.27 -4.54
N PRO A 15 -14.58 -6.27 -3.74
CA PRO A 15 -13.17 -6.52 -3.48
C PRO A 15 -12.47 -6.92 -4.78
N LYS A 16 -11.29 -6.35 -5.03
CA LYS A 16 -10.48 -6.63 -6.23
C LYS A 16 -9.16 -7.31 -5.90
N MET A 17 -8.64 -7.07 -4.69
CA MET A 17 -7.33 -7.57 -4.29
C MET A 17 -7.25 -7.65 -2.77
N TYR A 18 -6.65 -8.72 -2.27
CA TYR A 18 -6.23 -8.85 -0.88
C TYR A 18 -4.76 -8.41 -0.76
N ILE A 19 -4.46 -7.53 0.18
CA ILE A 19 -3.10 -7.07 0.45
C ILE A 19 -2.83 -7.24 1.95
N ALA A 20 -1.77 -7.98 2.26
CA ALA A 20 -1.29 -8.17 3.62
C ALA A 20 0.16 -7.69 3.76
N TYR A 21 0.52 -7.24 4.94
CA TYR A 21 1.87 -6.83 5.29
C TYR A 21 2.05 -6.85 6.81
N ASP A 22 3.28 -7.01 7.24
CA ASP A 22 3.62 -6.96 8.65
C ASP A 22 4.09 -5.54 8.98
N ARG A 23 3.41 -4.88 9.92
CA ARG A 23 3.65 -3.47 10.26
C ARG A 23 4.18 -3.29 11.67
N MET A 24 5.25 -2.52 11.80
CA MET A 24 5.66 -1.89 13.05
C MET A 24 5.34 -0.40 12.98
N ALA A 25 4.53 0.09 13.92
CA ALA A 25 4.10 1.49 13.98
C ALA A 25 4.68 2.17 15.22
N TYR A 26 5.11 3.42 15.02
CA TYR A 26 5.72 4.25 16.07
C TYR A 26 5.02 5.61 16.09
N LEU A 27 4.89 6.15 17.30
CA LEU A 27 4.39 7.50 17.56
C LEU A 27 5.50 8.34 18.17
N GLY A 28 5.58 9.60 17.78
CA GLY A 28 6.50 10.53 18.39
C GLY A 28 6.17 10.75 19.88
N LYS A 29 7.16 10.60 20.76
CA LYS A 29 6.97 10.78 22.23
C LYS A 29 6.63 12.23 22.59
N LYS A 30 7.24 13.20 21.89
CA LYS A 30 7.04 14.63 22.14
C LYS A 30 5.97 15.23 21.25
N ASP A 31 5.82 14.69 20.05
CA ASP A 31 4.87 15.13 19.04
C ASP A 31 4.08 13.90 18.54
N SER A 32 2.87 13.76 19.02
CA SER A 32 1.96 12.65 18.63
C SER A 32 1.47 12.74 17.18
N ALA A 33 1.67 13.89 16.50
CA ALA A 33 1.38 14.05 15.08
C ALA A 33 2.45 13.39 14.19
N LEU A 34 3.66 13.18 14.72
CA LEU A 34 4.68 12.39 14.05
C LEU A 34 4.33 10.90 14.18
N ARG A 35 4.12 10.27 13.05
CA ARG A 35 3.83 8.83 12.95
C ARG A 35 4.79 8.20 11.96
N MET A 36 5.36 7.07 12.34
CA MET A 36 6.21 6.28 11.47
C MET A 36 5.69 4.86 11.41
N ALA A 37 5.73 4.25 10.24
CA ALA A 37 5.39 2.85 10.06
C ALA A 37 6.42 2.17 9.16
N SER A 38 6.87 0.98 9.56
CA SER A 38 7.74 0.13 8.76
C SER A 38 6.97 -1.13 8.37
N ASP A 39 6.72 -1.28 7.08
CA ASP A 39 6.03 -2.43 6.50
C ASP A 39 7.02 -3.38 5.86
N LYS A 40 6.88 -4.66 6.14
CA LYS A 40 7.64 -5.75 5.52
C LYS A 40 6.71 -6.86 5.04
N ASN A 41 7.24 -7.78 4.24
CA ASN A 41 6.50 -8.92 3.71
C ASN A 41 5.18 -8.49 3.06
N ILE A 42 5.22 -7.42 2.25
CA ILE A 42 4.05 -6.95 1.52
C ILE A 42 3.69 -8.00 0.49
N ARG A 43 2.50 -8.57 0.63
CA ARG A 43 2.03 -9.68 -0.20
C ARG A 43 0.60 -9.45 -0.65
N SER A 44 0.25 -10.03 -1.79
CA SER A 44 -1.07 -9.86 -2.38
C SER A 44 -1.56 -11.13 -3.04
N ARG A 45 -2.90 -11.28 -3.09
CA ARG A 45 -3.58 -12.29 -3.88
C ARG A 45 -4.86 -11.71 -4.48
N GLU A 46 -5.27 -12.27 -5.60
CA GLU A 46 -6.52 -11.92 -6.29
C GLU A 46 -7.58 -13.02 -6.15
N ASP A 47 -7.11 -14.22 -5.88
CA ASP A 47 -7.96 -15.36 -5.56
C ASP A 47 -8.27 -15.35 -4.06
N SER A 48 -9.43 -15.89 -3.68
CA SER A 48 -9.78 -16.05 -2.26
C SER A 48 -9.66 -14.74 -1.46
N LEU A 49 -10.45 -13.73 -1.85
CA LEU A 49 -10.39 -12.38 -1.26
C LEU A 49 -10.98 -12.27 0.16
N ARG A 50 -11.40 -13.40 0.74
CA ARG A 50 -11.99 -13.45 2.08
C ARG A 50 -10.88 -13.33 3.13
N LEU A 51 -11.14 -12.55 4.19
CA LEU A 51 -10.18 -12.36 5.28
C LEU A 51 -9.87 -13.64 6.07
N GLN A 52 -10.80 -14.57 6.11
CA GLN A 52 -10.67 -15.85 6.82
C GLN A 52 -9.79 -16.89 6.10
N ASP A 53 -9.45 -16.66 4.84
CA ASP A 53 -8.65 -17.59 4.03
C ASP A 53 -7.13 -17.42 4.25
N GLY A 54 -6.75 -16.82 5.39
CA GLY A 54 -5.36 -16.57 5.76
C GLY A 54 -4.79 -15.31 5.14
N ASP A 55 -3.48 -15.14 5.27
CA ASP A 55 -2.75 -13.95 4.82
C ASP A 55 -1.66 -14.26 3.80
N GLU A 56 -1.70 -15.42 3.19
CA GLU A 56 -0.79 -15.85 2.14
C GLU A 56 -1.00 -15.04 0.86
N GLY A 57 0.07 -14.94 0.06
CA GLY A 57 0.04 -14.24 -1.21
C GLY A 57 1.42 -14.09 -1.83
N ARG A 58 1.47 -13.59 -3.07
CA ARG A 58 2.71 -13.28 -3.78
C ARG A 58 3.36 -12.03 -3.17
N LEU A 59 4.65 -12.12 -2.86
CA LEU A 59 5.44 -10.97 -2.37
C LEU A 59 5.55 -9.88 -3.44
N LEU A 60 5.33 -8.64 -3.03
CA LEU A 60 5.52 -7.45 -3.86
C LEU A 60 6.96 -6.97 -3.85
N LEU A 61 7.62 -7.08 -2.71
CA LEU A 61 9.02 -6.73 -2.50
C LEU A 61 9.75 -7.93 -1.92
N ASP A 62 11.04 -8.06 -2.23
CA ASP A 62 11.87 -9.07 -1.61
C ASP A 62 11.90 -8.90 -0.08
N LYS A 63 12.12 -10.00 0.64
CA LYS A 63 12.04 -10.05 2.11
C LYS A 63 12.99 -9.10 2.84
N GLU A 64 14.05 -8.67 2.18
CA GLU A 64 15.05 -7.74 2.71
C GLU A 64 14.55 -6.27 2.68
N TYR A 65 13.61 -5.95 1.79
CA TYR A 65 13.08 -4.60 1.66
C TYR A 65 12.04 -4.29 2.73
N ARG A 66 12.03 -3.04 3.14
CA ARG A 66 11.03 -2.47 4.04
C ARG A 66 10.51 -1.17 3.44
N LEU A 67 9.22 -0.96 3.55
CA LEU A 67 8.60 0.30 3.20
C LEU A 67 8.46 1.15 4.45
N LEU A 68 9.20 2.26 4.52
CA LEU A 68 9.08 3.23 5.60
C LEU A 68 8.09 4.33 5.18
N GLU A 69 7.07 4.52 5.98
CA GLU A 69 6.09 5.60 5.83
C GLU A 69 6.22 6.56 7.02
N ILE A 70 6.42 7.85 6.75
CA ILE A 70 6.53 8.88 7.78
C ILE A 70 5.43 9.92 7.52
N LYS A 71 4.60 10.16 8.52
CA LYS A 71 3.53 11.17 8.49
C LYS A 71 3.80 12.24 9.54
N VAL A 72 3.74 13.48 9.13
CA VAL A 72 3.89 14.67 9.97
C VAL A 72 2.73 15.62 9.71
N ALA A 73 2.26 16.33 10.74
CA ALA A 73 1.20 17.32 10.58
C ALA A 73 1.74 18.71 10.23
N GLY A 74 3.02 18.92 10.35
CA GLY A 74 3.67 20.24 10.15
C GLY A 74 5.02 20.09 9.45
N ALA A 75 6.01 20.87 9.89
CA ALA A 75 7.36 20.79 9.35
C ALA A 75 8.00 19.42 9.64
N PHE A 76 8.74 18.92 8.67
CA PHE A 76 9.46 17.65 8.82
C PHE A 76 10.60 17.81 9.83
N PRO A 77 10.71 16.94 10.87
CA PRO A 77 11.74 17.04 11.90
C PRO A 77 13.15 16.94 11.31
N ILE A 78 14.00 17.93 11.62
CA ILE A 78 15.36 18.04 11.05
C ILE A 78 16.24 16.85 11.44
N GLU A 79 16.05 16.30 12.62
CA GLU A 79 16.79 15.13 13.11
C GLU A 79 16.51 13.89 12.25
N ILE A 80 15.25 13.70 11.88
CA ILE A 80 14.85 12.59 11.01
C ILE A 80 15.37 12.81 9.60
N ALA A 81 15.26 14.04 9.08
CA ALA A 81 15.81 14.39 7.76
C ALA A 81 17.30 14.10 7.67
N ARG A 82 18.07 14.45 8.72
CA ARG A 82 19.50 14.20 8.79
C ARG A 82 19.81 12.69 8.79
N ILE A 83 19.13 11.92 9.63
CA ILE A 83 19.33 10.46 9.71
C ILE A 83 19.01 9.80 8.36
N LEU A 84 17.91 10.17 7.72
CA LEU A 84 17.55 9.62 6.42
C LEU A 84 18.59 9.96 5.35
N SER A 85 19.12 11.18 5.39
CA SER A 85 20.18 11.62 4.47
C SER A 85 21.50 10.87 4.71
N GLU A 86 21.91 10.69 5.96
CA GLU A 86 23.11 9.93 6.34
C GLU A 86 23.02 8.45 5.92
N LEU A 87 21.82 7.91 5.94
CA LEU A 87 21.53 6.52 5.51
C LEU A 87 21.19 6.40 4.01
N GLU A 88 21.27 7.49 3.27
CA GLU A 88 20.93 7.57 1.84
C GLU A 88 19.49 7.06 1.53
N ILE A 89 18.56 7.28 2.46
CA ILE A 89 17.15 6.90 2.30
C ILE A 89 16.39 8.07 1.69
N TYR A 90 15.93 7.93 0.45
CA TYR A 90 15.22 8.96 -0.30
C TYR A 90 13.74 8.65 -0.43
N PRO A 91 12.88 9.69 -0.49
CA PRO A 91 11.45 9.50 -0.68
C PRO A 91 11.14 8.95 -2.08
N VAL A 92 10.21 8.01 -2.12
CA VAL A 92 9.70 7.42 -3.37
C VAL A 92 8.19 7.45 -3.37
N SER A 93 7.59 7.63 -4.54
CA SER A 93 6.16 7.44 -4.70
C SER A 93 5.84 5.95 -4.69
N PHE A 94 5.09 5.48 -3.68
CA PHE A 94 4.78 4.07 -3.51
C PHE A 94 3.31 3.86 -3.13
N SER A 95 2.56 3.25 -4.02
CA SER A 95 1.23 2.71 -3.74
C SER A 95 1.29 1.19 -3.74
N LYS A 96 0.91 0.55 -2.63
CA LYS A 96 0.86 -0.92 -2.55
C LYS A 96 0.01 -1.50 -3.68
N TYR A 97 -1.22 -1.04 -3.80
CA TYR A 97 -2.13 -1.46 -4.87
C TYR A 97 -1.56 -1.18 -6.27
N GLY A 98 -1.13 0.07 -6.52
CA GLY A 98 -0.61 0.48 -7.82
C GLY A 98 0.64 -0.30 -8.26
N ASN A 99 1.54 -0.63 -7.32
CA ASN A 99 2.73 -1.42 -7.65
C ASN A 99 2.40 -2.89 -7.93
N ILE A 100 1.43 -3.48 -7.19
CA ILE A 100 0.95 -4.84 -7.47
C ILE A 100 0.31 -4.88 -8.87
N TYR A 101 -0.54 -3.91 -9.19
CA TYR A 101 -1.17 -3.80 -10.50
C TYR A 101 -0.14 -3.66 -11.63
N LYS A 102 0.85 -2.77 -11.46
CA LYS A 102 1.94 -2.60 -12.43
C LYS A 102 2.79 -3.87 -12.61
N SER A 103 3.07 -4.60 -11.53
CA SER A 103 3.78 -5.88 -11.59
C SER A 103 3.02 -6.90 -12.44
N LYS A 104 1.72 -7.01 -12.22
CA LYS A 104 0.84 -7.89 -12.99
C LYS A 104 0.84 -7.54 -14.48
N MET A 105 0.73 -6.24 -14.82
CA MET A 105 0.77 -5.79 -16.21
C MET A 105 2.08 -6.16 -16.90
N LYS A 106 3.21 -6.10 -16.19
CA LYS A 106 4.51 -6.52 -16.71
C LYS A 106 4.55 -8.04 -16.95
N ASP A 107 4.02 -8.82 -16.02
CA ASP A 107 3.94 -10.28 -16.15
C ASP A 107 3.07 -10.69 -17.35
N CYS A 108 1.94 -10.00 -17.56
CA CYS A 108 1.08 -10.19 -18.74
C CYS A 108 1.81 -9.85 -20.05
N ALA A 109 2.53 -8.74 -20.10
CA ALA A 109 3.30 -8.33 -21.27
C ALA A 109 4.47 -9.29 -21.58
N ALA A 110 4.99 -10.00 -20.56
CA ALA A 110 6.02 -11.01 -20.70
C ALA A 110 5.48 -12.41 -21.08
N GLY A 111 4.17 -12.56 -21.32
CA GLY A 111 3.54 -13.82 -21.73
C GLY A 111 3.33 -14.83 -20.58
N ILE A 112 3.51 -14.41 -19.34
CA ILE A 112 3.21 -15.22 -18.18
C ILE A 112 1.70 -15.13 -17.95
N ALA A 113 0.99 -16.23 -18.13
CA ALA A 113 -0.47 -16.40 -18.17
C ALA A 113 -1.29 -15.30 -17.50
N CYS A 114 -1.86 -14.41 -18.30
CA CYS A 114 -2.82 -13.42 -17.87
C CYS A 114 -4.24 -13.98 -18.08
N GLN A 115 -4.91 -14.38 -17.02
CA GLN A 115 -6.35 -14.54 -17.07
C GLN A 115 -6.98 -13.15 -17.01
N SER A 116 -7.23 -12.58 -18.19
CA SER A 116 -7.97 -11.33 -18.34
C SER A 116 -9.43 -11.56 -18.00
N GLN A 117 -9.87 -11.15 -16.83
CA GLN A 117 -11.26 -10.75 -16.68
C GLN A 117 -11.38 -9.31 -17.21
N GLN A 118 -11.89 -9.20 -18.44
CA GLN A 118 -12.42 -7.97 -18.99
C GLN A 118 -13.62 -7.56 -18.15
N GLU A 119 -13.50 -6.47 -17.40
CA GLU A 119 -14.65 -5.65 -17.03
C GLU A 119 -14.19 -4.27 -16.55
N ASN A 120 -14.57 -3.27 -17.31
CA ASN A 120 -14.76 -1.85 -17.04
C ASN A 120 -13.82 -1.13 -16.06
N ASP A 121 -12.78 -0.54 -16.62
CA ASP A 121 -11.97 0.50 -16.01
C ASP A 121 -12.75 1.82 -15.85
N TYR A 122 -13.19 2.09 -14.63
CA TYR A 122 -13.38 3.47 -14.19
C TYR A 122 -12.35 3.75 -13.07
N MET A 123 -11.20 4.26 -13.50
CA MET A 123 -10.20 4.77 -12.57
C MET A 123 -10.62 6.17 -12.08
N TYR A 124 -10.87 6.29 -10.79
CA TYR A 124 -10.85 7.58 -10.12
C TYR A 124 -9.59 7.69 -9.29
N GLU A 125 -8.66 8.53 -9.74
CA GLU A 125 -7.54 9.01 -8.94
C GLU A 125 -8.08 9.96 -7.86
N TYR A 126 -7.98 9.56 -6.59
CA TYR A 126 -8.08 10.51 -5.50
C TYR A 126 -6.68 10.86 -5.01
N SER A 127 -6.20 12.05 -5.45
CA SER A 127 -5.13 12.77 -4.78
C SER A 127 -5.70 13.34 -3.49
N MET A 128 -5.22 12.91 -2.33
CA MET A 128 -5.46 13.59 -1.07
C MET A 128 -4.21 14.37 -0.67
N ALA A 129 -4.40 15.68 -0.65
CA ALA A 129 -3.49 16.64 -0.03
C ALA A 129 -3.35 16.40 1.48
#